data_e97c7b2ef5c61b9a3d45176d106c49c9
#
_entry.id   e97c7b2ef5c61b9a3d45176d106c49c9
#
_cell.length_a   1.000
_cell.length_b   1.000
_cell.length_c   1.000
_cell.angle_alpha   90.00
_cell.angle_beta   90.00
_cell.angle_gamma   90.00
#
_symmetry.space_group_name_H-M   'P 1'
#
loop_
_entity.id
_entity.type
_entity.pdbx_description
1 polymer ?
#
loop_
_entity_poly.entity_id
_entity_poly.type
_entity_poly.pdbx_seq_one_letter_code
_entity_poly.pdbx_strand_id
1 'polypeptide(L)'
;MFGHKRIPSREGGVEIVVEELCTRLVRDGHTVVCYNRAGHHVSGAEYDAKIKNQYKGIKLKTVPTIEKKGLAAVSSSFFAALCCAFGRYDVVHIHAEGPAFFAWLPKLFGKKVVVTIHGIDWQREKWKNGFGSKFIRQGERNAVKYADEIIVLSKGVQDYFLETYGRKTHFIPNGVNRPVIKNAEIITEKYGLTKDSYFLFLGRLVPEKGICYLVEAFKQIKTDKKLVIAGGSSDTDEFACKLKELSKSDSRIIFTGFVQGEILDELYSNAYVYTLPSDLEGMPLSLLVAMSY
;
A
#
# COMPACT_ATOMS: atom_id res chain seq x y z
N MET A 1 0.75 1.74 -16.62
CA MET A 1 0.39 2.13 -15.25
C MET A 1 1.59 2.70 -14.52
N PHE A 2 1.40 3.68 -13.62
CA PHE A 2 2.44 4.23 -12.76
C PHE A 2 1.84 4.84 -11.47
N GLY A 3 2.70 5.24 -10.53
CA GLY A 3 2.32 5.79 -9.22
C GLY A 3 2.59 4.85 -8.05
N HIS A 4 2.71 3.55 -8.30
CA HIS A 4 3.23 2.57 -7.36
C HIS A 4 4.76 2.63 -7.26
N LYS A 5 5.32 1.98 -6.24
CA LYS A 5 6.79 1.90 -6.11
C LYS A 5 7.35 0.88 -7.10
N ARG A 6 6.93 -0.39 -6.98
CA ARG A 6 7.43 -1.52 -7.77
C ARG A 6 6.41 -2.65 -7.86
N ILE A 7 6.46 -3.42 -8.94
CA ILE A 7 5.81 -4.72 -9.11
C ILE A 7 6.90 -5.73 -9.52
N PRO A 8 6.92 -6.92 -8.92
CA PRO A 8 6.18 -7.33 -7.73
C PRO A 8 6.72 -6.66 -6.46
N SER A 9 5.86 -6.44 -5.49
CA SER A 9 6.24 -5.97 -4.16
C SER A 9 5.13 -6.26 -3.14
N ARG A 10 5.52 -6.45 -1.90
CA ARG A 10 4.61 -6.61 -0.75
C ARG A 10 4.77 -5.48 0.29
N GLU A 11 5.47 -4.40 -0.08
CA GLU A 11 5.77 -3.28 0.82
C GLU A 11 4.56 -2.41 1.14
N GLY A 12 3.54 -2.42 0.29
CA GLY A 12 2.36 -1.59 0.50
C GLY A 12 1.12 -2.09 -0.23
N GLY A 13 -0.05 -1.61 0.22
CA GLY A 13 -1.33 -1.99 -0.36
C GLY A 13 -1.49 -1.58 -1.82
N VAL A 14 -0.94 -0.42 -2.22
CA VAL A 14 -1.01 0.07 -3.60
C VAL A 14 -0.31 -0.89 -4.56
N GLU A 15 0.86 -1.39 -4.18
CA GLU A 15 1.65 -2.33 -4.98
C GLU A 15 0.88 -3.64 -5.22
N ILE A 16 0.22 -4.16 -4.18
CA ILE A 16 -0.61 -5.37 -4.25
C ILE A 16 -1.81 -5.13 -5.17
N VAL A 17 -2.52 -4.02 -5.00
CA VAL A 17 -3.67 -3.67 -5.86
C VAL A 17 -3.26 -3.56 -7.33
N VAL A 18 -2.16 -2.86 -7.60
CA VAL A 18 -1.67 -2.68 -8.99
C VAL A 18 -1.24 -4.02 -9.59
N GLU A 19 -0.51 -4.88 -8.84
CA GLU A 19 -0.12 -6.22 -9.31
C GLU A 19 -1.35 -7.06 -9.67
N GLU A 20 -2.32 -7.13 -8.76
CA GLU A 20 -3.53 -7.94 -8.94
C GLU A 20 -4.40 -7.43 -10.10
N LEU A 21 -4.55 -6.12 -10.23
CA LEU A 21 -5.26 -5.50 -11.35
C LEU A 21 -4.56 -5.79 -12.68
N CYS A 22 -3.25 -5.55 -12.75
CA CYS A 22 -2.46 -5.77 -13.96
C CYS A 22 -2.48 -7.23 -14.40
N THR A 23 -2.35 -8.17 -13.45
CA THR A 23 -2.37 -9.60 -13.75
C THR A 23 -3.72 -10.02 -14.35
N ARG A 24 -4.84 -9.49 -13.85
CA ARG A 24 -6.17 -9.74 -14.40
C ARG A 24 -6.35 -9.12 -15.80
N LEU A 25 -5.93 -7.90 -15.99
CA LEU A 25 -5.97 -7.25 -17.29
C LEU A 25 -5.15 -8.01 -18.34
N VAL A 26 -3.98 -8.55 -17.97
CA VAL A 26 -3.18 -9.41 -18.87
C VAL A 26 -3.94 -10.69 -19.22
N ARG A 27 -4.57 -11.32 -18.22
CA ARG A 27 -5.40 -12.51 -18.43
C ARG A 27 -6.59 -12.25 -19.36
N ASP A 28 -7.15 -11.05 -19.26
CA ASP A 28 -8.28 -10.61 -20.09
C ASP A 28 -7.83 -10.12 -21.51
N GLY A 29 -6.55 -10.34 -21.87
CA GLY A 29 -6.00 -10.09 -23.20
C GLY A 29 -5.39 -8.70 -23.40
N HIS A 30 -5.31 -7.86 -22.38
CA HIS A 30 -4.70 -6.54 -22.49
C HIS A 30 -3.17 -6.59 -22.39
N THR A 31 -2.51 -5.73 -23.15
CA THR A 31 -1.06 -5.49 -22.96
C THR A 31 -0.85 -4.44 -21.88
N VAL A 32 -0.25 -4.84 -20.76
CA VAL A 32 -0.01 -3.97 -19.62
C VAL A 32 1.47 -3.66 -19.46
N VAL A 33 1.79 -2.38 -19.29
CA VAL A 33 3.13 -1.88 -18.97
C VAL A 33 3.08 -1.15 -17.64
N CYS A 34 3.94 -1.54 -16.69
CA CYS A 34 4.10 -0.88 -15.40
C CYS A 34 5.45 -0.18 -15.32
N TYR A 35 5.44 1.06 -14.83
CA TYR A 35 6.64 1.86 -14.62
C TYR A 35 7.03 1.79 -13.14
N ASN A 36 8.10 1.04 -12.85
CA ASN A 36 8.67 0.88 -11.51
C ASN A 36 9.68 1.99 -11.20
N ARG A 37 9.79 2.36 -9.93
CA ARG A 37 10.89 3.22 -9.44
C ARG A 37 12.21 2.46 -9.48
N ALA A 38 13.30 3.15 -9.82
CA ALA A 38 14.65 2.66 -9.53
C ALA A 38 14.95 2.77 -8.03
N GLY A 39 16.00 2.07 -7.58
CA GLY A 39 16.53 2.14 -6.21
C GLY A 39 16.27 0.91 -5.36
N HIS A 40 16.77 0.95 -4.12
CA HIS A 40 16.63 -0.14 -3.16
C HIS A 40 15.21 -0.23 -2.60
N HIS A 41 14.77 -1.43 -2.32
CA HIS A 41 13.45 -1.76 -1.79
C HIS A 41 13.59 -2.60 -0.52
N VAL A 42 12.64 -2.41 0.39
CA VAL A 42 12.62 -3.07 1.71
C VAL A 42 12.22 -4.55 1.61
N SER A 43 11.65 -4.97 0.49
CA SER A 43 11.09 -6.33 0.30
C SER A 43 12.10 -7.47 0.14
N GLY A 44 13.41 -7.19 0.34
CA GLY A 44 14.45 -8.21 0.31
C GLY A 44 15.05 -8.48 -1.08
N ALA A 45 16.33 -8.88 -1.08
CA ALA A 45 17.12 -9.11 -2.29
C ALA A 45 16.57 -10.23 -3.21
N GLU A 46 15.72 -11.10 -2.69
CA GLU A 46 15.08 -12.17 -3.46
C GLU A 46 14.11 -11.63 -4.53
N TYR A 47 13.51 -10.46 -4.31
CA TYR A 47 12.67 -9.79 -5.30
C TYR A 47 13.46 -8.90 -6.26
N ASP A 48 14.67 -8.47 -5.87
CA ASP A 48 15.50 -7.58 -6.67
C ASP A 48 16.26 -8.31 -7.79
N ALA A 49 16.69 -9.53 -7.57
CA ALA A 49 17.65 -10.21 -8.42
C ALA A 49 17.06 -10.91 -9.67
N LYS A 50 15.74 -11.16 -9.74
CA LYS A 50 15.15 -12.07 -10.74
C LYS A 50 14.17 -11.44 -11.73
N ILE A 51 13.82 -10.15 -11.61
CA ILE A 51 12.77 -9.56 -12.43
C ILE A 51 13.37 -8.82 -13.61
N LYS A 52 13.54 -9.54 -14.68
CA LYS A 52 13.91 -9.00 -15.99
C LYS A 52 12.64 -8.57 -16.72
N ASN A 53 12.43 -7.28 -16.90
CA ASN A 53 11.48 -6.67 -17.86
C ASN A 53 10.03 -7.25 -17.96
N GLN A 54 9.71 -8.38 -17.31
CA GLN A 54 8.40 -9.01 -17.34
C GLN A 54 8.10 -9.80 -16.05
N TYR A 55 6.83 -9.72 -15.58
CA TYR A 55 6.32 -10.48 -14.46
C TYR A 55 4.84 -10.82 -14.69
N LYS A 56 4.45 -12.10 -14.64
CA LYS A 56 3.07 -12.58 -14.89
C LYS A 56 2.44 -11.97 -16.15
N GLY A 57 3.21 -11.84 -17.22
CA GLY A 57 2.74 -11.22 -18.49
C GLY A 57 2.77 -9.68 -18.49
N ILE A 58 2.98 -9.04 -17.37
CA ILE A 58 3.09 -7.58 -17.24
C ILE A 58 4.49 -7.15 -17.71
N LYS A 59 4.56 -6.22 -18.67
CA LYS A 59 5.84 -5.61 -19.08
C LYS A 59 6.27 -4.59 -18.03
N LEU A 60 7.48 -4.75 -17.48
CA LEU A 60 8.05 -3.88 -16.46
C LEU A 60 9.10 -2.95 -17.06
N LYS A 61 9.00 -1.68 -16.77
CA LYS A 61 10.00 -0.66 -17.13
C LYS A 61 10.41 0.09 -15.88
N THR A 62 11.70 0.28 -15.68
CA THR A 62 12.23 1.10 -14.59
C THR A 62 12.47 2.51 -15.06
N VAL A 63 12.01 3.50 -14.31
CA VAL A 63 12.23 4.92 -14.60
C VAL A 63 13.28 5.52 -13.67
N PRO A 64 14.02 6.54 -14.13
CA PRO A 64 14.97 7.27 -13.28
C PRO A 64 14.28 7.79 -12.01
N THR A 65 14.96 7.63 -10.88
CA THR A 65 14.44 8.01 -9.58
C THR A 65 15.53 8.69 -8.75
N ILE A 66 15.24 9.86 -8.20
CA ILE A 66 16.15 10.56 -7.29
C ILE A 66 15.89 10.02 -5.87
N GLU A 67 16.82 9.24 -5.32
CA GLU A 67 16.69 8.58 -4.03
C GLU A 67 16.86 9.55 -2.84
N LYS A 68 16.00 10.57 -2.78
CA LYS A 68 15.88 11.47 -1.64
C LYS A 68 14.45 11.48 -1.13
N LYS A 69 14.29 11.61 0.21
CA LYS A 69 12.97 11.67 0.86
C LYS A 69 12.09 12.72 0.18
N GLY A 70 10.91 12.31 -0.28
CA GLY A 70 9.97 13.15 -1.01
C GLY A 70 10.23 13.26 -2.52
N LEU A 71 11.48 13.27 -2.99
CA LEU A 71 11.81 13.43 -4.41
C LEU A 71 11.67 12.13 -5.22
N ALA A 72 11.82 10.97 -4.59
CA ALA A 72 11.72 9.68 -5.27
C ALA A 72 10.36 9.47 -5.93
N ALA A 73 9.28 9.83 -5.24
CA ALA A 73 7.93 9.75 -5.80
C ALA A 73 7.70 10.76 -6.93
N VAL A 74 8.20 11.99 -6.77
CA VAL A 74 8.04 13.08 -7.74
C VAL A 74 8.80 12.76 -9.03
N SER A 75 10.11 12.46 -8.93
CA SER A 75 10.96 12.20 -10.11
C SER A 75 10.50 10.97 -10.89
N SER A 76 10.23 9.85 -10.20
CA SER A 76 9.74 8.65 -10.87
C SER A 76 8.40 8.86 -11.58
N SER A 77 7.48 9.61 -10.96
CA SER A 77 6.17 9.91 -11.55
C SER A 77 6.30 10.83 -12.77
N PHE A 78 7.21 11.81 -12.73
CA PHE A 78 7.49 12.67 -13.87
C PHE A 78 8.02 11.87 -15.07
N PHE A 79 9.07 11.07 -14.88
CA PHE A 79 9.63 10.27 -15.96
C PHE A 79 8.65 9.22 -16.48
N ALA A 80 7.84 8.59 -15.60
CA ALA A 80 6.79 7.67 -16.02
C ALA A 80 5.72 8.38 -16.86
N ALA A 81 5.25 9.56 -16.44
CA ALA A 81 4.29 10.36 -17.19
C ALA A 81 4.84 10.77 -18.56
N LEU A 82 6.12 11.16 -18.64
CA LEU A 82 6.80 11.48 -19.89
C LEU A 82 6.84 10.26 -20.83
N CYS A 83 7.23 9.10 -20.31
CA CYS A 83 7.22 7.86 -21.08
C CYS A 83 5.79 7.47 -21.53
N CYS A 84 4.79 7.74 -20.70
CA CYS A 84 3.39 7.50 -21.08
C CYS A 84 2.90 8.46 -22.15
N ALA A 85 3.31 9.73 -22.11
CA ALA A 85 2.93 10.75 -23.09
C ALA A 85 3.40 10.38 -24.52
N PHE A 86 4.66 9.98 -24.65
CA PHE A 86 5.25 9.62 -25.95
C PHE A 86 5.07 8.15 -26.33
N GLY A 87 4.65 7.29 -25.39
CA GLY A 87 4.42 5.88 -25.65
C GLY A 87 3.13 5.63 -26.45
N ARG A 88 3.05 4.45 -27.10
CA ARG A 88 1.83 3.98 -27.78
C ARG A 88 0.93 3.26 -26.77
N TYR A 89 0.13 4.03 -26.03
CA TYR A 89 -0.81 3.55 -25.02
C TYR A 89 -2.20 4.12 -25.30
N ASP A 90 -3.22 3.30 -25.16
CA ASP A 90 -4.62 3.73 -25.25
C ASP A 90 -5.07 4.39 -23.95
N VAL A 91 -4.68 3.79 -22.82
CA VAL A 91 -5.05 4.24 -21.47
C VAL A 91 -3.81 4.38 -20.60
N VAL A 92 -3.72 5.47 -19.87
CA VAL A 92 -2.72 5.71 -18.81
C VAL A 92 -3.43 5.70 -17.47
N HIS A 93 -3.13 4.69 -16.65
CA HIS A 93 -3.71 4.57 -15.30
C HIS A 93 -2.67 5.00 -14.26
N ILE A 94 -3.05 6.00 -13.47
CA ILE A 94 -2.21 6.63 -12.44
C ILE A 94 -2.75 6.26 -11.07
N HIS A 95 -1.88 5.85 -10.15
CA HIS A 95 -2.26 5.50 -8.78
C HIS A 95 -1.75 6.53 -7.79
N ALA A 96 -2.64 7.01 -6.92
CA ALA A 96 -2.46 8.02 -5.88
C ALA A 96 -2.42 9.49 -6.37
N GLU A 97 -2.71 10.40 -5.46
CA GLU A 97 -2.82 11.85 -5.70
C GLU A 97 -1.48 12.48 -6.10
N GLY A 98 -0.39 12.12 -5.41
CA GLY A 98 0.93 12.67 -5.71
C GLY A 98 1.37 12.45 -7.16
N PRO A 99 1.39 11.21 -7.68
CA PRO A 99 1.64 10.92 -9.09
C PRO A 99 0.67 11.59 -10.06
N ALA A 100 -0.59 11.79 -9.67
CA ALA A 100 -1.60 12.48 -10.49
C ALA A 100 -1.28 13.96 -10.73
N PHE A 101 -0.31 14.54 -10.02
CA PHE A 101 0.23 15.86 -10.35
C PHE A 101 0.66 15.96 -11.83
N PHE A 102 1.11 14.88 -12.40
CA PHE A 102 1.56 14.82 -13.81
C PHE A 102 0.50 14.28 -14.77
N ALA A 103 -0.78 14.15 -14.36
CA ALA A 103 -1.86 13.64 -15.21
C ALA A 103 -2.09 14.48 -16.48
N TRP A 104 -1.79 15.77 -16.43
CA TRP A 104 -1.88 16.69 -17.56
C TRP A 104 -0.96 16.30 -18.73
N LEU A 105 0.19 15.69 -18.44
CA LEU A 105 1.20 15.38 -19.47
C LEU A 105 0.71 14.31 -20.46
N PRO A 106 0.33 13.08 -20.07
CA PRO A 106 -0.25 12.13 -21.01
C PRO A 106 -1.56 12.63 -21.63
N LYS A 107 -2.35 13.44 -20.90
CA LYS A 107 -3.58 14.04 -21.42
C LYS A 107 -3.32 15.01 -22.58
N LEU A 108 -2.28 15.83 -22.48
CA LEU A 108 -1.86 16.75 -23.54
C LEU A 108 -1.51 16.02 -24.85
N PHE A 109 -1.01 14.78 -24.76
CA PHE A 109 -0.70 13.91 -25.90
C PHE A 109 -1.85 12.98 -26.29
N GLY A 110 -3.09 13.33 -25.94
CA GLY A 110 -4.30 12.64 -26.37
C GLY A 110 -4.57 11.29 -25.72
N LYS A 111 -3.87 10.94 -24.63
CA LYS A 111 -4.11 9.68 -23.93
C LYS A 111 -5.38 9.75 -23.08
N LYS A 112 -6.08 8.62 -22.96
CA LYS A 112 -7.11 8.46 -21.93
C LYS A 112 -6.43 8.29 -20.57
N VAL A 113 -6.82 9.08 -19.59
CA VAL A 113 -6.22 9.10 -18.26
C VAL A 113 -7.22 8.64 -17.21
N VAL A 114 -6.88 7.59 -16.49
CA VAL A 114 -7.63 7.09 -15.33
C VAL A 114 -6.78 7.32 -14.08
N VAL A 115 -7.38 7.80 -12.99
CA VAL A 115 -6.69 7.98 -11.71
C VAL A 115 -7.41 7.20 -10.63
N THR A 116 -6.68 6.36 -9.89
CA THR A 116 -7.20 5.72 -8.67
C THR A 116 -6.66 6.43 -7.43
N ILE A 117 -7.58 6.93 -6.61
CA ILE A 117 -7.31 7.57 -5.31
C ILE A 117 -7.43 6.50 -4.23
N HIS A 118 -6.30 6.14 -3.59
CA HIS A 118 -6.22 5.11 -2.56
C HIS A 118 -6.58 5.61 -1.15
N GLY A 119 -6.76 6.88 -0.99
CA GLY A 119 -7.09 7.60 0.23
C GLY A 119 -6.66 9.05 0.09
N ILE A 120 -7.06 9.91 1.01
CA ILE A 120 -6.69 11.33 0.96
C ILE A 120 -5.33 11.51 1.62
N ASP A 121 -4.26 11.37 0.79
CA ASP A 121 -2.88 11.29 1.28
C ASP A 121 -2.39 12.56 1.99
N TRP A 122 -2.87 13.75 1.60
CA TRP A 122 -2.45 15.00 2.23
C TRP A 122 -2.96 15.15 3.69
N GLN A 123 -3.95 14.35 4.12
CA GLN A 123 -4.44 14.31 5.51
C GLN A 123 -3.50 13.50 6.42
N ARG A 124 -2.62 12.68 5.87
CA ARG A 124 -1.67 11.89 6.65
C ARG A 124 -0.70 12.80 7.40
N GLU A 125 -0.39 12.46 8.63
CA GLU A 125 0.49 13.25 9.51
C GLU A 125 1.84 13.58 8.88
N LYS A 126 2.41 12.62 8.15
CA LYS A 126 3.64 12.79 7.37
C LYS A 126 3.61 13.98 6.41
N TRP A 127 2.43 14.40 5.95
CA TRP A 127 2.23 15.43 4.93
C TRP A 127 1.46 16.66 5.44
N LYS A 128 1.04 16.69 6.72
CA LYS A 128 0.21 17.79 7.27
C LYS A 128 0.81 19.17 7.07
N ASN A 129 2.14 19.31 7.08
CA ASN A 129 2.82 20.58 6.96
C ASN A 129 3.92 20.53 5.90
N GLY A 130 3.93 21.51 4.97
CA GLY A 130 5.05 21.73 4.07
C GLY A 130 4.74 21.57 2.59
N PHE A 131 5.79 21.57 1.79
CA PHE A 131 5.72 21.53 0.32
C PHE A 131 5.05 20.24 -0.20
N GLY A 132 5.24 19.12 0.50
CA GLY A 132 4.65 17.82 0.14
C GLY A 132 3.13 17.84 0.13
N SER A 133 2.50 18.47 1.13
CA SER A 133 1.03 18.60 1.19
C SER A 133 0.49 19.42 0.01
N LYS A 134 1.14 20.54 -0.31
CA LYS A 134 0.76 21.39 -1.45
C LYS A 134 0.87 20.64 -2.77
N PHE A 135 1.95 19.85 -2.93
CA PHE A 135 2.17 19.02 -4.11
C PHE A 135 1.07 17.95 -4.28
N ILE A 136 0.72 17.23 -3.20
CA ILE A 136 -0.31 16.19 -3.22
C ILE A 136 -1.68 16.81 -3.51
N ARG A 137 -2.04 17.92 -2.85
CA ARG A 137 -3.29 18.65 -3.13
C ARG A 137 -3.38 19.16 -4.57
N GLN A 138 -2.25 19.59 -5.14
CA GLN A 138 -2.24 19.99 -6.55
C GLN A 138 -2.39 18.76 -7.46
N GLY A 139 -1.86 17.61 -7.08
CA GLY A 139 -2.08 16.34 -7.77
C GLY A 139 -3.55 15.92 -7.77
N GLU A 140 -4.24 16.09 -6.64
CA GLU A 140 -5.68 15.86 -6.52
C GLU A 140 -6.48 16.79 -7.48
N ARG A 141 -6.16 18.10 -7.49
CA ARG A 141 -6.77 19.07 -8.43
C ARG A 141 -6.49 18.71 -9.89
N ASN A 142 -5.29 18.24 -10.19
CA ASN A 142 -4.91 17.82 -11.53
C ASN A 142 -5.64 16.51 -11.93
N ALA A 143 -5.87 15.58 -11.00
CA ALA A 143 -6.73 14.43 -11.24
C ALA A 143 -8.15 14.89 -11.63
N VAL A 144 -8.76 15.81 -10.85
CA VAL A 144 -10.08 16.36 -11.14
C VAL A 144 -10.15 16.99 -12.52
N LYS A 145 -9.10 17.75 -12.91
CA LYS A 145 -9.09 18.53 -14.15
C LYS A 145 -8.77 17.71 -15.39
N TYR A 146 -7.85 16.76 -15.29
CA TYR A 146 -7.24 16.10 -16.47
C TYR A 146 -7.58 14.62 -16.61
N ALA A 147 -8.04 13.94 -15.55
CA ALA A 147 -8.46 12.56 -15.68
C ALA A 147 -9.79 12.45 -16.43
N ASP A 148 -9.88 11.49 -17.34
CA ASP A 148 -11.15 11.11 -17.95
C ASP A 148 -12.05 10.47 -16.89
N GLU A 149 -11.48 9.54 -16.11
CA GLU A 149 -12.18 8.85 -15.02
C GLU A 149 -11.36 8.83 -13.73
N ILE A 150 -12.06 8.92 -12.60
CA ILE A 150 -11.47 8.83 -11.26
C ILE A 150 -12.12 7.67 -10.52
N ILE A 151 -11.31 6.79 -10.00
CA ILE A 151 -11.71 5.66 -9.17
C ILE A 151 -11.38 6.00 -7.72
N VAL A 152 -12.31 5.76 -6.81
CA VAL A 152 -12.16 5.92 -5.37
C VAL A 152 -12.53 4.63 -4.65
N LEU A 153 -11.92 4.40 -3.48
CA LEU A 153 -12.05 3.13 -2.76
C LEU A 153 -13.08 3.17 -1.62
N SER A 154 -13.62 4.35 -1.29
CA SER A 154 -14.62 4.50 -0.23
C SER A 154 -15.68 5.52 -0.61
N LYS A 155 -16.88 5.35 -0.02
CA LYS A 155 -17.99 6.30 -0.18
C LYS A 155 -17.62 7.68 0.34
N GLY A 156 -16.95 7.77 1.49
CA GLY A 156 -16.54 9.07 2.05
C GLY A 156 -15.60 9.85 1.12
N VAL A 157 -14.69 9.16 0.40
CA VAL A 157 -13.86 9.82 -0.62
C VAL A 157 -14.69 10.19 -1.86
N GLN A 158 -15.69 9.38 -2.24
CA GLN A 158 -16.61 9.71 -3.34
C GLN A 158 -17.39 11.00 -3.03
N ASP A 159 -17.96 11.08 -1.84
CA ASP A 159 -18.72 12.24 -1.38
C ASP A 159 -17.82 13.48 -1.28
N TYR A 160 -16.62 13.35 -0.75
CA TYR A 160 -15.62 14.41 -0.70
C TYR A 160 -15.30 15.00 -2.09
N PHE A 161 -15.08 14.17 -3.12
CA PHE A 161 -14.84 14.67 -4.48
C PHE A 161 -16.05 15.36 -5.08
N LEU A 162 -17.25 14.86 -4.80
CA LEU A 162 -18.49 15.49 -5.26
C LEU A 162 -18.72 16.85 -4.58
N GLU A 163 -18.58 16.91 -3.26
CA GLU A 163 -18.82 18.13 -2.48
C GLU A 163 -17.75 19.20 -2.72
N THR A 164 -16.47 18.80 -2.78
CA THR A 164 -15.36 19.74 -2.89
C THR A 164 -15.15 20.25 -4.31
N TYR A 165 -15.37 19.39 -5.30
CA TYR A 165 -15.00 19.67 -6.70
C TYR A 165 -16.16 19.55 -7.68
N GLY A 166 -17.35 19.14 -7.27
CA GLY A 166 -18.46 18.79 -8.16
C GLY A 166 -18.12 17.61 -9.10
N ARG A 167 -17.07 16.85 -8.79
CA ARG A 167 -16.55 15.77 -9.66
C ARG A 167 -17.16 14.44 -9.28
N LYS A 168 -17.92 13.84 -10.20
CA LYS A 168 -18.37 12.45 -10.06
C LYS A 168 -17.19 11.50 -10.21
N THR A 169 -17.17 10.46 -9.39
CA THR A 169 -16.12 9.43 -9.35
C THR A 169 -16.75 8.04 -9.32
N HIS A 170 -15.98 7.03 -9.67
CA HIS A 170 -16.42 5.64 -9.61
C HIS A 170 -15.98 5.02 -8.28
N PHE A 171 -16.93 4.57 -7.48
CA PHE A 171 -16.65 3.79 -6.29
C PHE A 171 -16.37 2.34 -6.69
N ILE A 172 -15.11 1.93 -6.66
CA ILE A 172 -14.65 0.57 -6.93
C ILE A 172 -13.76 0.15 -5.76
N PRO A 173 -14.27 -0.61 -4.80
CA PRO A 173 -13.52 -1.03 -3.63
C PRO A 173 -12.40 -2.00 -3.99
N ASN A 174 -11.38 -2.09 -3.12
CA ASN A 174 -10.36 -3.12 -3.23
C ASN A 174 -10.99 -4.50 -3.05
N GLY A 175 -10.54 -5.46 -3.86
CA GLY A 175 -10.80 -6.87 -3.65
C GLY A 175 -9.63 -7.57 -2.98
N VAL A 176 -9.89 -8.74 -2.42
CA VAL A 176 -8.89 -9.66 -1.90
C VAL A 176 -9.05 -11.04 -2.53
N ASN A 177 -7.97 -11.80 -2.59
CA ASN A 177 -8.02 -13.18 -3.04
C ASN A 177 -8.72 -14.05 -1.98
N ARG A 178 -9.22 -15.21 -2.39
CA ARG A 178 -9.72 -16.22 -1.44
C ARG A 178 -8.58 -16.63 -0.50
N PRO A 179 -8.84 -16.76 0.81
CA PRO A 179 -7.82 -17.15 1.76
C PRO A 179 -7.39 -18.61 1.56
N VAL A 180 -6.16 -18.89 1.97
CA VAL A 180 -5.65 -20.26 2.09
C VAL A 180 -5.57 -20.58 3.58
N ILE A 181 -6.55 -21.28 4.09
CA ILE A 181 -6.59 -21.67 5.51
C ILE A 181 -5.44 -22.63 5.81
N LYS A 182 -4.64 -22.32 6.81
CA LYS A 182 -3.46 -23.06 7.24
C LYS A 182 -3.55 -23.40 8.73
N ASN A 183 -3.02 -24.56 9.11
CA ASN A 183 -2.77 -24.88 10.50
C ASN A 183 -1.60 -24.06 11.04
N ALA A 184 -1.50 -23.92 12.37
CA ALA A 184 -0.40 -23.24 13.03
C ALA A 184 0.78 -24.22 13.15
N GLU A 185 1.69 -24.21 12.18
CA GLU A 185 2.89 -25.05 12.16
C GLU A 185 4.16 -24.18 12.27
N ILE A 186 4.43 -23.35 11.27
CA ILE A 186 5.62 -22.49 11.25
C ILE A 186 5.55 -21.43 12.37
N ILE A 187 4.38 -20.85 12.61
CA ILE A 187 4.20 -19.86 13.67
C ILE A 187 4.31 -20.48 15.07
N THR A 188 3.99 -21.76 15.19
CA THR A 188 4.18 -22.51 16.45
C THR A 188 5.65 -22.71 16.72
N GLU A 189 6.40 -23.18 15.72
CA GLU A 189 7.83 -23.43 15.83
C GLU A 189 8.63 -22.14 16.12
N LYS A 190 8.32 -21.06 15.39
CA LYS A 190 9.09 -19.81 15.48
C LYS A 190 8.71 -18.90 16.64
N TYR A 191 7.43 -18.86 16.99
CA TYR A 191 6.90 -17.85 17.94
C TYR A 191 6.08 -18.46 19.08
N GLY A 192 5.91 -19.77 19.11
CA GLY A 192 5.08 -20.47 20.11
C GLY A 192 3.62 -20.01 20.06
N LEU A 193 3.08 -19.79 18.84
CA LEU A 193 1.72 -19.37 18.59
C LEU A 193 0.86 -20.56 18.16
N THR A 194 -0.32 -20.69 18.75
CA THR A 194 -1.31 -21.70 18.42
C THR A 194 -2.62 -21.03 18.01
N LYS A 195 -3.57 -21.81 17.51
CA LYS A 195 -4.89 -21.30 17.14
C LYS A 195 -5.53 -20.57 18.32
N ASP A 196 -6.11 -19.41 18.05
CA ASP A 196 -6.83 -18.54 19.01
C ASP A 196 -5.97 -18.05 20.20
N SER A 197 -4.64 -18.19 20.13
CA SER A 197 -3.74 -17.78 21.23
C SER A 197 -3.24 -16.33 21.16
N TYR A 198 -3.63 -15.55 20.14
CA TYR A 198 -3.09 -14.20 19.96
C TYR A 198 -4.02 -13.22 19.25
N PHE A 199 -3.83 -11.94 19.57
CA PHE A 199 -4.32 -10.80 18.80
C PHE A 199 -3.31 -10.49 17.71
N LEU A 200 -3.78 -10.21 16.49
CA LEU A 200 -2.91 -9.92 15.34
C LEU A 200 -3.05 -8.47 14.89
N PHE A 201 -1.96 -7.76 14.82
CA PHE A 201 -1.80 -6.55 14.01
C PHE A 201 -0.88 -6.85 12.83
N LEU A 202 -1.27 -6.42 11.62
CA LEU A 202 -0.43 -6.55 10.43
C LEU A 202 -0.42 -5.26 9.62
N GLY A 203 0.77 -4.68 9.43
CA GLY A 203 0.93 -3.46 8.67
C GLY A 203 2.32 -2.85 8.81
N ARG A 204 2.53 -1.72 8.13
CA ARG A 204 3.78 -0.96 8.29
C ARG A 204 3.86 -0.38 9.71
N LEU A 205 5.04 -0.40 10.30
CA LEU A 205 5.27 0.20 11.60
C LEU A 205 5.48 1.72 11.45
N VAL A 206 4.37 2.45 11.41
CA VAL A 206 4.34 3.92 11.28
C VAL A 206 3.32 4.52 12.27
N PRO A 207 3.50 5.77 12.72
CA PRO A 207 2.65 6.38 13.76
C PRO A 207 1.16 6.33 13.44
N GLU A 208 0.77 6.63 12.21
CA GLU A 208 -0.63 6.69 11.78
C GLU A 208 -1.38 5.35 11.84
N LYS A 209 -0.66 4.25 12.09
CA LYS A 209 -1.28 2.92 12.31
C LYS A 209 -1.71 2.69 13.75
N GLY A 210 -1.50 3.64 14.66
CA GLY A 210 -2.00 3.61 16.02
C GLY A 210 -1.44 2.48 16.89
N ILE A 211 -0.29 1.90 16.54
CA ILE A 211 0.26 0.71 17.20
C ILE A 211 0.62 1.00 18.68
N CYS A 212 1.02 2.25 18.99
CA CYS A 212 1.27 2.64 20.37
C CYS A 212 0.02 2.49 21.23
N TYR A 213 -1.16 2.91 20.73
CA TYR A 213 -2.43 2.74 21.44
C TYR A 213 -2.74 1.27 21.70
N LEU A 214 -2.48 0.42 20.68
CA LEU A 214 -2.69 -1.03 20.80
C LEU A 214 -1.81 -1.64 21.89
N VAL A 215 -0.51 -1.28 21.92
CA VAL A 215 0.43 -1.76 22.92
C VAL A 215 0.03 -1.31 24.34
N GLU A 216 -0.32 -0.04 24.49
CA GLU A 216 -0.75 0.51 25.79
C GLU A 216 -2.06 -0.13 26.28
N ALA A 217 -3.03 -0.29 25.41
CA ALA A 217 -4.29 -0.96 25.75
C ALA A 217 -4.06 -2.44 26.09
N PHE A 218 -3.24 -3.14 25.31
CA PHE A 218 -2.97 -4.56 25.54
C PHE A 218 -2.31 -4.83 26.91
N LYS A 219 -1.40 -3.98 27.34
CA LYS A 219 -0.78 -4.09 28.66
C LYS A 219 -1.78 -4.06 29.82
N GLN A 220 -2.94 -3.43 29.62
CA GLN A 220 -3.99 -3.34 30.65
C GLN A 220 -4.90 -4.56 30.68
N ILE A 221 -4.84 -5.42 29.65
CA ILE A 221 -5.71 -6.58 29.53
C ILE A 221 -5.11 -7.76 30.30
N LYS A 222 -5.89 -8.34 31.20
CA LYS A 222 -5.57 -9.60 31.90
C LYS A 222 -5.95 -10.76 31.00
N THR A 223 -4.99 -11.30 30.28
CA THR A 223 -5.16 -12.44 29.37
C THR A 223 -3.86 -13.23 29.26
N ASP A 224 -3.97 -14.51 28.95
CA ASP A 224 -2.85 -15.40 28.60
C ASP A 224 -2.48 -15.30 27.10
N LYS A 225 -3.34 -14.67 26.31
CA LYS A 225 -3.09 -14.48 24.86
C LYS A 225 -1.94 -13.50 24.61
N LYS A 226 -1.32 -13.67 23.47
CA LYS A 226 -0.21 -12.82 23.01
C LYS A 226 -0.73 -11.69 22.10
N LEU A 227 0.06 -10.62 21.97
CA LEU A 227 -0.12 -9.62 20.92
C LEU A 227 0.98 -9.79 19.89
N VAL A 228 0.60 -10.11 18.66
CA VAL A 228 1.53 -10.26 17.54
C VAL A 228 1.47 -9.03 16.67
N ILE A 229 2.62 -8.35 16.54
CA ILE A 229 2.81 -7.16 15.68
C ILE A 229 3.67 -7.59 14.49
N ALA A 230 3.00 -7.82 13.36
CA ALA A 230 3.63 -8.26 12.13
C ALA A 230 3.80 -7.08 11.15
N GLY A 231 5.04 -6.87 10.69
CA GLY A 231 5.38 -5.83 9.73
C GLY A 231 6.76 -5.23 9.95
N GLY A 232 7.20 -4.44 8.97
CA GLY A 232 8.49 -3.76 8.99
C GLY A 232 8.36 -2.24 9.02
N SER A 233 9.45 -1.55 9.35
CA SER A 233 9.55 -0.10 9.17
C SER A 233 9.65 0.23 7.68
N SER A 234 9.07 1.35 7.24
CA SER A 234 9.08 1.73 5.82
C SER A 234 9.95 2.95 5.50
N ASP A 235 10.19 3.80 6.46
CA ASP A 235 10.85 5.10 6.24
C ASP A 235 11.99 5.39 7.24
N THR A 236 11.86 4.96 8.49
CA THR A 236 12.89 5.08 9.54
C THR A 236 12.70 3.98 10.58
N ASP A 237 13.79 3.49 11.14
CA ASP A 237 13.75 2.50 12.22
C ASP A 237 13.40 3.12 13.59
N GLU A 238 13.40 4.45 13.69
CA GLU A 238 13.16 5.19 14.92
C GLU A 238 11.81 4.82 15.60
N PHE A 239 10.72 4.80 14.82
CA PHE A 239 9.41 4.43 15.34
C PHE A 239 9.35 2.96 15.76
N ALA A 240 9.97 2.07 14.98
CA ALA A 240 10.05 0.65 15.32
C ALA A 240 10.86 0.43 16.61
N CYS A 241 11.95 1.17 16.81
CA CYS A 241 12.72 1.15 18.04
C CYS A 241 11.89 1.65 19.25
N LYS A 242 11.16 2.76 19.07
CA LYS A 242 10.24 3.29 20.09
C LYS A 242 9.17 2.26 20.49
N LEU A 243 8.57 1.58 19.51
CA LEU A 243 7.56 0.54 19.78
C LEU A 243 8.15 -0.64 20.54
N LYS A 244 9.34 -1.10 20.17
CA LYS A 244 10.02 -2.18 20.89
C LYS A 244 10.34 -1.79 22.34
N GLU A 245 10.80 -0.55 22.53
CA GLU A 245 11.05 -0.04 23.89
C GLU A 245 9.78 0.01 24.73
N LEU A 246 8.69 0.55 24.18
CA LEU A 246 7.38 0.59 24.81
C LEU A 246 6.88 -0.81 25.20
N SER A 247 7.24 -1.84 24.43
CA SER A 247 6.77 -3.21 24.62
C SER A 247 7.63 -4.06 25.54
N LYS A 248 8.84 -3.62 25.91
CA LYS A 248 9.82 -4.42 26.68
C LYS A 248 9.30 -4.94 28.02
N SER A 249 8.37 -4.23 28.65
CA SER A 249 7.82 -4.60 29.95
C SER A 249 6.78 -5.71 29.89
N ASP A 250 6.37 -6.16 28.71
CA ASP A 250 5.35 -7.20 28.53
C ASP A 250 5.81 -8.27 27.56
N SER A 251 6.23 -9.42 28.07
CA SER A 251 6.73 -10.56 27.27
C SER A 251 5.68 -11.21 26.36
N ARG A 252 4.40 -10.87 26.52
CA ARG A 252 3.33 -11.35 25.66
C ARG A 252 3.32 -10.65 24.31
N ILE A 253 4.07 -9.55 24.12
CA ILE A 253 4.10 -8.77 22.88
C ILE A 253 5.23 -9.29 21.98
N ILE A 254 4.88 -9.78 20.80
CA ILE A 254 5.80 -10.40 19.85
C ILE A 254 5.87 -9.57 18.58
N PHE A 255 7.08 -9.23 18.14
CA PHE A 255 7.36 -8.63 16.84
C PHE A 255 7.90 -9.69 15.90
N THR A 256 7.17 -9.97 14.81
CA THR A 256 7.63 -10.95 13.81
C THR A 256 8.55 -10.35 12.76
N GLY A 257 8.60 -9.01 12.66
CA GLY A 257 9.17 -8.34 11.49
C GLY A 257 8.28 -8.49 10.26
N PHE A 258 8.85 -8.23 9.07
CA PHE A 258 8.14 -8.41 7.80
C PHE A 258 7.90 -9.90 7.56
N VAL A 259 6.65 -10.26 7.24
CA VAL A 259 6.22 -11.64 6.96
C VAL A 259 5.46 -11.71 5.65
N GLN A 260 5.57 -12.83 4.94
CA GLN A 260 4.86 -13.09 3.69
C GLN A 260 4.72 -14.61 3.45
N GLY A 261 3.93 -14.99 2.43
CA GLY A 261 3.71 -16.39 2.07
C GLY A 261 3.02 -17.16 3.20
N GLU A 262 3.47 -18.39 3.42
CA GLU A 262 2.83 -19.33 4.33
C GLU A 262 2.73 -18.85 5.77
N ILE A 263 3.77 -18.20 6.29
CA ILE A 263 3.73 -17.60 7.64
C ILE A 263 2.60 -16.57 7.75
N LEU A 264 2.38 -15.78 6.71
CA LEU A 264 1.31 -14.78 6.68
C LEU A 264 -0.06 -15.45 6.68
N ASP A 265 -0.23 -16.51 5.87
CA ASP A 265 -1.49 -17.28 5.82
C ASP A 265 -1.77 -17.96 7.17
N GLU A 266 -0.75 -18.54 7.82
CA GLU A 266 -0.89 -19.11 9.17
C GLU A 266 -1.27 -18.05 10.20
N LEU A 267 -0.64 -16.86 10.17
CA LEU A 267 -0.95 -15.78 11.11
C LEU A 267 -2.39 -15.29 10.98
N TYR A 268 -2.95 -15.19 9.78
CA TYR A 268 -4.35 -14.83 9.62
C TYR A 268 -5.27 -15.98 10.00
N SER A 269 -4.96 -17.22 9.59
CA SER A 269 -5.82 -18.39 9.82
C SER A 269 -6.03 -18.73 11.30
N ASN A 270 -5.06 -18.39 12.15
CA ASN A 270 -5.05 -18.84 13.54
C ASN A 270 -5.15 -17.70 14.57
N ALA A 271 -5.31 -16.45 14.10
CA ALA A 271 -5.51 -15.33 15.02
C ALA A 271 -6.86 -15.39 15.75
N TYR A 272 -6.87 -15.09 17.04
CA TYR A 272 -8.10 -14.92 17.82
C TYR A 272 -8.89 -13.69 17.34
N VAL A 273 -8.20 -12.56 17.19
CA VAL A 273 -8.76 -11.29 16.69
C VAL A 273 -7.73 -10.55 15.88
N TYR A 274 -8.13 -9.99 14.74
CA TYR A 274 -7.36 -9.01 14.01
C TYR A 274 -7.64 -7.59 14.53
N THR A 275 -6.60 -6.80 14.75
CA THR A 275 -6.71 -5.44 15.28
C THR A 275 -6.14 -4.40 14.30
N LEU A 276 -6.87 -3.30 14.08
CA LEU A 276 -6.45 -2.20 13.22
C LEU A 276 -6.78 -0.85 13.87
N PRO A 277 -5.92 -0.35 14.77
CA PRO A 277 -6.16 0.89 15.51
C PRO A 277 -5.72 2.15 14.75
N SER A 278 -5.73 2.12 13.43
CA SER A 278 -5.23 3.21 12.57
C SER A 278 -6.06 4.49 12.71
N ASP A 279 -5.39 5.64 12.78
CA ASP A 279 -6.03 6.97 12.80
C ASP A 279 -6.64 7.33 11.44
N LEU A 280 -6.04 6.86 10.35
CA LEU A 280 -6.46 7.17 8.99
C LEU A 280 -6.26 5.99 8.05
N GLU A 281 -7.34 5.59 7.39
CA GLU A 281 -7.31 4.57 6.33
C GLU A 281 -8.17 5.00 5.13
N GLY A 282 -7.76 4.59 3.94
CA GLY A 282 -8.62 4.67 2.76
C GLY A 282 -9.49 3.40 2.68
N MET A 283 -8.85 2.28 2.30
CA MET A 283 -9.43 0.93 2.31
C MET A 283 -8.31 -0.08 2.61
N PRO A 284 -8.12 -0.44 3.90
CA PRO A 284 -6.96 -1.23 4.32
C PRO A 284 -7.07 -2.68 3.87
N LEU A 285 -6.18 -3.11 2.97
CA LEU A 285 -6.14 -4.49 2.46
C LEU A 285 -5.96 -5.51 3.58
N SER A 286 -5.15 -5.21 4.58
CA SER A 286 -4.89 -6.12 5.69
C SER A 286 -6.17 -6.47 6.48
N LEU A 287 -7.08 -5.50 6.65
CA LEU A 287 -8.40 -5.75 7.24
C LEU A 287 -9.28 -6.60 6.32
N LEU A 288 -9.33 -6.26 5.02
CA LEU A 288 -10.13 -7.04 4.06
C LEU A 288 -9.64 -8.49 3.97
N VAL A 289 -8.32 -8.70 4.00
CA VAL A 289 -7.73 -10.04 4.08
C VAL A 289 -8.14 -10.72 5.37
N ALA A 290 -8.01 -10.08 6.54
CA ALA A 290 -8.43 -10.66 7.82
C ALA A 290 -9.91 -11.06 7.82
N MET A 291 -10.79 -10.25 7.24
CA MET A 291 -12.22 -10.55 7.10
C MET A 291 -12.52 -11.71 6.16
N SER A 292 -11.58 -12.11 5.31
CA SER A 292 -11.74 -13.23 4.40
C SER A 292 -11.35 -14.57 5.02
N TYR A 293 -10.56 -14.57 6.10
CA TYR A 293 -10.18 -15.75 6.89
C TYR A 293 -11.24 -16.07 7.94
#